data_bb4d6dda9920aa7297e348a43751fad5
#
_entry.id   bb4d6dda9920aa7297e348a43751fad5
#
_cell.length_a   1.000
_cell.length_b   1.000
_cell.length_c   1.000
_cell.angle_alpha   90.00
_cell.angle_beta   90.00
_cell.angle_gamma   90.00
#
_symmetry.space_group_name_H-M   'P 1'
#
loop_
_entity.id
_entity.type
_entity.pdbx_description
1 polymer ?
#
loop_
_entity_poly.entity_id
_entity_poly.type
_entity_poly.pdbx_seq_one_letter_code
_entity_poly.pdbx_strand_id
1 'polypeptide(L)'
;MTRVAALAEEYDHHPRWENEWSVVQIWLITHDAGSNVTEKDREMAKAIDALLDQEAALPNVDALEHRDKVKLFADGGSRGNPGPSSSGFVIMDENEKVLVDKGVYLGVTTNNQAEYTALKLGLEEARRMGASEVEVYMDSMLVINQMKGIFKVKNRELWAVHDAVTQLVQQFKHVTFDHVPREFNKLADAAVNRATDQELGILPSQHPNPVSE
;
A
#
# COMPACT_ATOMS: atom_id res chain seq x y z
N MET A 1 -1.42 -11.81 -10.16
CA MET A 1 -0.47 -12.08 -11.28
C MET A 1 0.12 -13.48 -11.22
N THR A 2 0.77 -13.92 -10.15
CA THR A 2 1.40 -15.26 -10.02
C THR A 2 0.43 -16.41 -10.34
N ARG A 3 -0.84 -16.33 -9.93
CA ARG A 3 -1.86 -17.35 -10.18
C ARG A 3 -2.29 -17.41 -11.66
N VAL A 4 -2.38 -16.26 -12.34
CA VAL A 4 -2.67 -16.20 -13.79
C VAL A 4 -1.50 -16.74 -14.60
N ALA A 5 -0.25 -16.48 -14.15
CA ALA A 5 0.93 -17.06 -14.77
C ALA A 5 0.96 -18.60 -14.66
N ALA A 6 0.53 -19.15 -13.51
CA ALA A 6 0.42 -20.61 -13.33
C ALA A 6 -0.64 -21.22 -14.28
N LEU A 7 -1.78 -20.53 -14.50
CA LEU A 7 -2.77 -20.96 -15.49
C LEU A 7 -2.23 -20.90 -16.93
N ALA A 8 -1.41 -19.88 -17.25
CA ALA A 8 -0.80 -19.77 -18.57
C ALA A 8 0.10 -20.96 -18.90
N GLU A 9 0.84 -21.45 -17.92
CA GLU A 9 1.65 -22.67 -18.04
C GLU A 9 0.78 -23.93 -18.14
N GLU A 10 -0.27 -24.05 -17.30
CA GLU A 10 -1.18 -25.20 -17.29
C GLU A 10 -1.93 -25.37 -18.64
N TYR A 11 -2.37 -24.28 -19.23
CA TYR A 11 -3.11 -24.27 -20.51
C TYR A 11 -2.17 -24.23 -21.74
N ASP A 12 -0.85 -24.17 -21.53
CA ASP A 12 0.13 -23.93 -22.60
C ASP A 12 -0.34 -22.80 -23.51
N HIS A 13 -0.74 -21.67 -22.88
CA HIS A 13 -1.34 -20.53 -23.56
C HIS A 13 -0.98 -19.23 -22.84
N HIS A 14 -0.08 -18.45 -23.45
CA HIS A 14 0.52 -17.27 -22.85
C HIS A 14 -0.19 -16.00 -23.29
N PRO A 15 -1.04 -15.39 -22.43
CA PRO A 15 -1.71 -14.14 -22.75
C PRO A 15 -0.74 -12.97 -22.73
N ARG A 16 -1.02 -11.95 -23.51
CA ARG A 16 -0.42 -10.64 -23.30
C ARG A 16 -1.12 -9.96 -22.14
N TRP A 17 -0.38 -9.36 -21.21
CA TRP A 17 -0.92 -8.51 -20.16
C TRP A 17 -0.16 -7.21 -20.00
N GLU A 18 -0.86 -6.20 -19.59
CA GLU A 18 -0.32 -4.92 -19.17
C GLU A 18 -0.85 -4.58 -17.78
N ASN A 19 0.02 -4.05 -16.93
CA ASN A 19 -0.32 -3.62 -15.58
C ASN A 19 -0.09 -2.12 -15.48
N GLU A 20 -1.15 -1.38 -15.30
CA GLU A 20 -1.10 0.05 -15.08
C GLU A 20 -1.78 0.38 -13.73
N TRP A 21 -0.96 0.63 -12.71
CA TRP A 21 -1.40 0.91 -11.34
C TRP A 21 -2.26 -0.22 -10.76
N SER A 22 -3.56 0.01 -10.59
CA SER A 22 -4.54 -0.95 -10.06
C SER A 22 -5.31 -1.70 -11.17
N VAL A 23 -5.01 -1.41 -12.43
CA VAL A 23 -5.68 -2.03 -13.57
C VAL A 23 -4.75 -3.02 -14.23
N VAL A 24 -5.20 -4.27 -14.38
CA VAL A 24 -4.53 -5.30 -15.15
C VAL A 24 -5.40 -5.60 -16.37
N GLN A 25 -4.83 -5.42 -17.54
CA GLN A 25 -5.46 -5.79 -18.80
C GLN A 25 -4.83 -7.09 -19.33
N ILE A 26 -5.66 -8.03 -19.72
CA ILE A 26 -5.23 -9.35 -20.23
C ILE A 26 -5.88 -9.56 -21.60
N TRP A 27 -5.06 -9.82 -22.63
CA TRP A 27 -5.51 -10.13 -23.97
C TRP A 27 -5.27 -11.62 -24.24
N LEU A 28 -6.34 -12.32 -24.55
CA LEU A 28 -6.34 -13.74 -24.87
C LEU A 28 -6.53 -13.89 -26.37
N ILE A 29 -5.49 -14.34 -27.07
CA ILE A 29 -5.48 -14.62 -28.49
C ILE A 29 -4.56 -15.81 -28.78
N THR A 30 -4.99 -16.69 -29.69
CA THR A 30 -4.18 -17.83 -30.12
C THR A 30 -3.36 -17.44 -31.35
N HIS A 31 -2.05 -17.29 -31.18
CA HIS A 31 -1.14 -16.88 -32.25
C HIS A 31 -1.10 -17.86 -33.42
N ASP A 32 -1.07 -19.17 -33.15
CA ASP A 32 -1.02 -20.23 -34.16
C ASP A 32 -2.31 -20.32 -35.00
N ALA A 33 -3.38 -19.71 -34.54
CA ALA A 33 -4.66 -19.59 -35.25
C ALA A 33 -4.82 -18.24 -35.99
N GLY A 34 -3.71 -17.58 -36.33
CA GLY A 34 -3.74 -16.28 -36.99
C GLY A 34 -4.16 -15.13 -36.09
N SER A 35 -3.83 -15.21 -34.80
CA SER A 35 -4.20 -14.24 -33.77
C SER A 35 -5.73 -14.06 -33.61
N ASN A 36 -6.48 -15.12 -33.80
CA ASN A 36 -7.92 -15.16 -33.58
C ASN A 36 -8.24 -15.71 -32.18
N VAL A 37 -9.42 -15.38 -31.67
CA VAL A 37 -9.94 -15.95 -30.43
C VAL A 37 -10.43 -17.39 -30.70
N THR A 38 -9.86 -18.34 -29.99
CA THR A 38 -10.19 -19.78 -30.09
C THR A 38 -10.86 -20.30 -28.81
N GLU A 39 -11.14 -21.60 -28.73
CA GLU A 39 -11.69 -22.22 -27.53
C GLU A 39 -10.65 -22.19 -26.37
N LYS A 40 -9.34 -22.31 -26.64
CA LYS A 40 -8.28 -22.15 -25.64
C LYS A 40 -8.37 -20.82 -24.90
N ASP A 41 -8.60 -19.72 -25.62
CA ASP A 41 -8.77 -18.37 -25.06
C ASP A 41 -9.99 -18.31 -24.14
N ARG A 42 -11.10 -18.92 -24.55
CA ARG A 42 -12.34 -18.94 -23.78
C ARG A 42 -12.24 -19.80 -22.52
N GLU A 43 -11.57 -20.94 -22.60
CA GLU A 43 -11.32 -21.81 -21.43
C GLU A 43 -10.41 -21.13 -20.44
N MET A 44 -9.33 -20.48 -20.90
CA MET A 44 -8.44 -19.71 -20.04
C MET A 44 -9.14 -18.49 -19.42
N ALA A 45 -10.00 -17.79 -20.16
CA ALA A 45 -10.81 -16.71 -19.60
C ALA A 45 -11.70 -17.20 -18.46
N LYS A 46 -12.41 -18.31 -18.62
CA LYS A 46 -13.23 -18.95 -17.58
C LYS A 46 -12.38 -19.35 -16.35
N ALA A 47 -11.17 -19.87 -16.58
CA ALA A 47 -10.28 -20.26 -15.50
C ALA A 47 -9.75 -19.02 -14.73
N ILE A 48 -9.50 -17.91 -15.41
CA ILE A 48 -9.14 -16.61 -14.80
C ILE A 48 -10.32 -16.08 -13.97
N ASP A 49 -11.54 -16.09 -14.52
CA ASP A 49 -12.76 -15.69 -13.80
C ASP A 49 -12.98 -16.56 -12.55
N ALA A 50 -12.76 -17.88 -12.64
CA ALA A 50 -12.86 -18.78 -11.51
C ALA A 50 -11.81 -18.51 -10.42
N LEU A 51 -10.64 -17.93 -10.75
CA LEU A 51 -9.70 -17.44 -9.75
C LEU A 51 -10.25 -16.23 -8.97
N LEU A 52 -11.00 -15.36 -9.65
CA LEU A 52 -11.67 -14.22 -9.03
C LEU A 52 -12.85 -14.68 -8.17
N ASP A 53 -13.62 -15.67 -8.63
CA ASP A 53 -14.70 -16.27 -7.85
C ASP A 53 -14.18 -17.02 -6.62
N GLN A 54 -13.00 -17.66 -6.69
CA GLN A 54 -12.33 -18.24 -5.54
C GLN A 54 -11.78 -17.18 -4.57
N GLU A 55 -11.41 -16.01 -5.05
CA GLU A 55 -11.08 -14.85 -4.21
C GLU A 55 -12.34 -14.21 -3.59
N ALA A 56 -13.46 -14.24 -4.30
CA ALA A 56 -14.77 -13.87 -3.75
C ALA A 56 -15.30 -14.92 -2.75
N ALA A 57 -14.81 -16.17 -2.80
CA ALA A 57 -15.07 -17.23 -1.80
C ALA A 57 -14.04 -17.24 -0.64
N LEU A 58 -12.99 -16.41 -0.67
CA LEU A 58 -12.29 -15.99 0.54
C LEU A 58 -13.31 -15.24 1.41
N PRO A 59 -13.26 -15.38 2.77
CA PRO A 59 -14.34 -14.91 3.64
C PRO A 59 -14.73 -13.51 3.23
N ASN A 60 -15.99 -13.43 2.83
CA ASN A 60 -16.74 -12.28 2.35
C ASN A 60 -16.07 -10.96 2.73
N VAL A 61 -15.55 -10.19 1.75
CA VAL A 61 -15.06 -8.83 1.99
C VAL A 61 -16.17 -7.95 2.58
N ASP A 62 -17.46 -8.35 2.41
CA ASP A 62 -18.63 -7.79 3.10
C ASP A 62 -18.73 -8.22 4.57
N ALA A 63 -17.93 -9.22 5.01
CA ALA A 63 -17.76 -9.60 6.42
C ALA A 63 -16.52 -8.94 7.05
N LEU A 64 -15.76 -8.11 6.35
CA LEU A 64 -15.03 -7.03 6.98
C LEU A 64 -16.12 -6.14 7.57
N GLU A 65 -16.41 -6.32 8.85
CA GLU A 65 -17.24 -5.42 9.66
C GLU A 65 -16.98 -4.02 9.12
N HIS A 66 -18.04 -3.37 8.63
CA HIS A 66 -17.99 -2.01 8.11
C HIS A 66 -17.44 -1.17 9.25
N ARG A 67 -16.13 -0.96 9.24
CA ARG A 67 -15.45 -0.25 10.32
C ARG A 67 -15.50 1.20 9.94
N ASP A 68 -16.58 1.84 10.39
CA ASP A 68 -16.81 3.24 10.10
C ASP A 68 -15.63 4.11 10.49
N LYS A 69 -14.88 3.72 11.54
CA LYS A 69 -13.74 4.46 12.06
C LYS A 69 -12.50 3.60 12.26
N VAL A 70 -11.36 4.10 11.82
CA VAL A 70 -10.05 3.44 11.99
C VAL A 70 -8.98 4.44 12.44
N LYS A 71 -7.94 3.92 13.11
CA LYS A 71 -6.71 4.65 13.44
C LYS A 71 -5.64 4.25 12.42
N LEU A 72 -5.02 5.23 11.76
CA LEU A 72 -3.93 5.06 10.82
C LEU A 72 -2.64 5.62 11.42
N PHE A 73 -1.66 4.76 11.66
CA PHE A 73 -0.29 5.13 11.99
C PHE A 73 0.55 5.03 10.73
N ALA A 74 1.29 6.08 10.36
CA ALA A 74 2.12 6.11 9.16
C ALA A 74 3.50 6.67 9.47
N ASP A 75 4.50 6.13 8.78
CA ASP A 75 5.90 6.54 8.89
C ASP A 75 6.62 6.35 7.56
N GLY A 76 7.62 7.17 7.30
CA GLY A 76 8.50 7.05 6.14
C GLY A 76 9.94 7.23 6.55
N GLY A 77 10.82 6.38 6.02
CA GLY A 77 12.24 6.44 6.31
C GLY A 77 13.12 6.39 5.07
N SER A 78 14.26 7.07 5.16
CA SER A 78 15.30 7.04 4.14
C SER A 78 16.66 6.78 4.76
N ARG A 79 17.40 5.81 4.24
CA ARG A 79 18.81 5.57 4.62
C ARG A 79 19.74 6.45 3.80
N GLY A 80 19.91 7.67 4.24
CA GLY A 80 20.42 8.81 3.49
C GLY A 80 19.28 9.72 3.02
N ASN A 81 19.57 10.95 2.56
CA ASN A 81 18.51 11.89 2.17
C ASN A 81 18.95 12.74 0.97
N PRO A 82 18.69 12.32 -0.28
CA PRO A 82 17.97 11.10 -0.67
C PRO A 82 18.76 9.80 -0.45
N GLY A 83 18.03 8.66 -0.37
CA GLY A 83 18.62 7.34 -0.21
C GLY A 83 17.57 6.23 -0.33
N PRO A 84 17.96 4.96 -0.15
CA PRO A 84 17.03 3.85 -0.08
C PRO A 84 15.94 4.14 0.95
N SER A 85 14.69 4.14 0.52
CA SER A 85 13.56 4.63 1.30
C SER A 85 12.40 3.64 1.30
N SER A 86 11.66 3.62 2.39
CA SER A 86 10.43 2.85 2.52
C SER A 86 9.36 3.66 3.23
N SER A 87 8.12 3.31 2.95
CA SER A 87 6.93 3.75 3.66
C SER A 87 6.38 2.61 4.48
N GLY A 88 5.88 2.88 5.67
CA GLY A 88 5.20 1.94 6.55
C GLY A 88 3.90 2.50 7.09
N PHE A 89 2.89 1.66 7.18
CA PHE A 89 1.64 2.04 7.83
C PHE A 89 0.98 0.88 8.53
N VAL A 90 0.26 1.22 9.60
CA VAL A 90 -0.52 0.29 10.41
C VAL A 90 -1.92 0.87 10.56
N ILE A 91 -2.93 0.06 10.26
CA ILE A 91 -4.34 0.41 10.51
C ILE A 91 -4.84 -0.42 11.69
N MET A 92 -5.48 0.24 12.62
CA MET A 92 -6.09 -0.36 13.80
C MET A 92 -7.57 -0.01 13.88
N ASP A 93 -8.34 -0.88 14.52
CA ASP A 93 -9.70 -0.54 14.92
C ASP A 93 -9.74 0.33 16.19
N GLU A 94 -10.93 0.70 16.62
CA GLU A 94 -11.15 1.50 17.84
C GLU A 94 -10.64 0.81 19.11
N ASN A 95 -10.56 -0.53 19.11
CA ASN A 95 -10.06 -1.35 20.22
C ASN A 95 -8.54 -1.59 20.13
N GLU A 96 -7.83 -0.87 19.25
CA GLU A 96 -6.37 -0.99 19.03
C GLU A 96 -5.93 -2.35 18.47
N LYS A 97 -6.86 -3.14 17.92
CA LYS A 97 -6.50 -4.36 17.21
C LYS A 97 -5.92 -4.00 15.83
N VAL A 98 -4.74 -4.50 15.54
CA VAL A 98 -4.10 -4.32 14.23
C VAL A 98 -4.89 -5.07 13.16
N LEU A 99 -5.30 -4.33 12.13
CA LEU A 99 -6.01 -4.83 10.96
C LEU A 99 -5.09 -4.98 9.76
N VAL A 100 -4.18 -4.02 9.60
CA VAL A 100 -3.17 -3.99 8.54
C VAL A 100 -1.85 -3.54 9.13
N ASP A 101 -0.76 -4.19 8.74
CA ASP A 101 0.62 -3.82 9.03
C ASP A 101 1.43 -4.02 7.74
N LYS A 102 1.83 -2.93 7.10
CA LYS A 102 2.41 -2.98 5.75
C LYS A 102 3.59 -2.04 5.60
N GLY A 103 4.67 -2.56 5.02
CA GLY A 103 5.82 -1.78 4.58
C GLY A 103 6.00 -1.89 3.07
N VAL A 104 6.41 -0.80 2.42
CA VAL A 104 6.61 -0.73 0.96
C VAL A 104 7.94 -0.03 0.68
N TYR A 105 8.83 -0.70 -0.04
CA TYR A 105 10.07 -0.09 -0.53
C TYR A 105 9.79 0.83 -1.72
N LEU A 106 10.42 2.00 -1.73
CA LEU A 106 10.15 3.07 -2.70
C LEU A 106 11.32 3.33 -3.68
N GLY A 107 12.42 2.60 -3.53
CA GLY A 107 13.66 2.96 -4.22
C GLY A 107 14.38 4.12 -3.54
N VAL A 108 15.09 4.93 -4.31
CA VAL A 108 15.85 6.09 -3.79
C VAL A 108 14.95 7.33 -3.81
N THR A 109 14.64 7.85 -2.64
CA THR A 109 13.86 9.08 -2.49
C THR A 109 14.24 9.84 -1.20
N THR A 110 13.53 10.92 -0.89
CA THR A 110 13.76 11.70 0.33
C THR A 110 12.87 11.22 1.48
N ASN A 111 13.29 11.48 2.72
CA ASN A 111 12.49 11.15 3.91
C ASN A 111 11.08 11.72 3.83
N ASN A 112 10.94 13.00 3.47
CA ASN A 112 9.62 13.65 3.38
C ASN A 112 8.72 13.01 2.31
N GLN A 113 9.27 12.58 1.17
CA GLN A 113 8.51 11.84 0.16
C GLN A 113 8.05 10.48 0.68
N ALA A 114 8.91 9.78 1.43
CA ALA A 114 8.55 8.51 2.05
C ALA A 114 7.42 8.68 3.08
N GLU A 115 7.48 9.71 3.94
CA GLU A 115 6.43 10.04 4.92
C GLU A 115 5.07 10.34 4.24
N TYR A 116 5.07 11.19 3.21
CA TYR A 116 3.84 11.48 2.45
C TYR A 116 3.30 10.26 1.72
N THR A 117 4.18 9.41 1.18
CA THR A 117 3.78 8.18 0.52
C THR A 117 3.18 7.18 1.51
N ALA A 118 3.70 7.09 2.73
CA ALA A 118 3.13 6.28 3.79
C ALA A 118 1.69 6.70 4.13
N LEU A 119 1.49 8.01 4.31
CA LEU A 119 0.16 8.59 4.55
C LEU A 119 -0.80 8.29 3.39
N LYS A 120 -0.35 8.48 2.14
CA LYS A 120 -1.14 8.19 0.95
C LYS A 120 -1.57 6.72 0.91
N LEU A 121 -0.61 5.80 1.02
CA LEU A 121 -0.88 4.35 0.96
C LEU A 121 -1.79 3.89 2.11
N GLY A 122 -1.61 4.42 3.31
CA GLY A 122 -2.47 4.13 4.45
C GLY A 122 -3.90 4.59 4.25
N LEU A 123 -4.12 5.81 3.71
CA LEU A 123 -5.46 6.31 3.39
C LEU A 123 -6.11 5.52 2.24
N GLU A 124 -5.37 5.14 1.21
CA GLU A 124 -5.86 4.27 0.13
C GLU A 124 -6.35 2.92 0.68
N GLU A 125 -5.59 2.33 1.61
CA GLU A 125 -5.95 1.08 2.25
C GLU A 125 -7.16 1.23 3.18
N ALA A 126 -7.22 2.28 4.00
CA ALA A 126 -8.37 2.58 4.85
C ALA A 126 -9.66 2.74 4.03
N ARG A 127 -9.57 3.43 2.88
CA ARG A 127 -10.68 3.55 1.94
C ARG A 127 -11.08 2.19 1.34
N ARG A 128 -10.10 1.37 0.95
CA ARG A 128 -10.36 0.01 0.42
C ARG A 128 -11.08 -0.87 1.43
N MET A 129 -10.83 -0.65 2.74
CA MET A 129 -11.50 -1.33 3.84
C MET A 129 -12.92 -0.78 4.13
N GLY A 130 -13.36 0.26 3.42
CA GLY A 130 -14.66 0.88 3.60
C GLY A 130 -14.74 1.84 4.80
N ALA A 131 -13.62 2.26 5.38
CA ALA A 131 -13.63 3.23 6.46
C ALA A 131 -14.21 4.58 5.98
N SER A 132 -15.06 5.18 6.79
CA SER A 132 -15.62 6.50 6.54
C SER A 132 -14.94 7.60 7.36
N GLU A 133 -14.32 7.24 8.48
CA GLU A 133 -13.56 8.14 9.36
C GLU A 133 -12.17 7.58 9.64
N VAL A 134 -11.16 8.44 9.59
CA VAL A 134 -9.76 8.06 9.82
C VAL A 134 -9.09 9.02 10.79
N GLU A 135 -8.54 8.48 11.88
CA GLU A 135 -7.64 9.22 12.76
C GLU A 135 -6.20 8.92 12.36
N VAL A 136 -5.51 9.90 11.80
CA VAL A 136 -4.12 9.78 11.33
C VAL A 136 -3.15 10.21 12.42
N TYR A 137 -2.18 9.35 12.71
CA TYR A 137 -1.10 9.56 13.66
C TYR A 137 0.26 9.43 12.97
N MET A 138 1.11 10.43 13.08
CA MET A 138 2.49 10.43 12.56
C MET A 138 3.42 11.16 13.52
N ASP A 139 4.68 10.80 13.52
CA ASP A 139 5.74 11.53 14.23
C ASP A 139 6.42 12.60 13.37
N SER A 140 5.99 12.75 12.12
CA SER A 140 6.39 13.85 11.24
C SER A 140 5.57 15.12 11.51
N MET A 141 6.10 16.02 12.35
CA MET A 141 5.49 17.33 12.60
C MET A 141 5.30 18.14 11.29
N LEU A 142 6.20 17.96 10.31
CA LEU A 142 6.12 18.64 9.03
C LEU A 142 4.87 18.20 8.26
N VAL A 143 4.69 16.91 8.04
CA VAL A 143 3.55 16.36 7.29
C VAL A 143 2.23 16.71 7.99
N ILE A 144 2.14 16.50 9.30
CA ILE A 144 0.94 16.80 10.09
C ILE A 144 0.55 18.28 9.96
N ASN A 145 1.50 19.20 10.13
CA ASN A 145 1.20 20.64 10.05
C ASN A 145 0.89 21.11 8.62
N GLN A 146 1.45 20.47 7.60
CA GLN A 146 1.10 20.73 6.21
C GLN A 146 -0.32 20.23 5.90
N MET A 147 -0.69 19.05 6.35
CA MET A 147 -2.06 18.53 6.16
C MET A 147 -3.12 19.30 6.94
N LYS A 148 -2.77 19.86 8.11
CA LYS A 148 -3.62 20.78 8.88
C LYS A 148 -3.69 22.21 8.25
N GLY A 149 -2.92 22.48 7.19
CA GLY A 149 -2.84 23.80 6.57
C GLY A 149 -2.09 24.86 7.39
N ILE A 150 -1.43 24.45 8.49
CA ILE A 150 -0.62 25.35 9.35
C ILE A 150 0.68 25.71 8.64
N PHE A 151 1.32 24.75 7.95
CA PHE A 151 2.51 24.98 7.15
C PHE A 151 2.21 24.90 5.66
N LYS A 152 2.85 25.78 4.88
CA LYS A 152 2.79 25.73 3.42
C LYS A 152 3.75 24.67 2.87
N VAL A 153 3.35 23.93 1.86
CA VAL A 153 4.22 23.03 1.12
C VAL A 153 5.07 23.84 0.14
N LYS A 154 6.31 24.12 0.51
CA LYS A 154 7.23 24.95 -0.30
C LYS A 154 8.02 24.10 -1.30
N ASN A 155 8.34 22.84 -0.95
CA ASN A 155 9.06 21.95 -1.83
C ASN A 155 8.14 21.44 -2.95
N ARG A 156 8.50 21.73 -4.20
CA ARG A 156 7.70 21.37 -5.38
C ARG A 156 7.63 19.85 -5.61
N GLU A 157 8.64 19.12 -5.18
CA GLU A 157 8.66 17.65 -5.29
C GLU A 157 7.59 16.96 -4.44
N LEU A 158 7.09 17.65 -3.40
CA LEU A 158 6.01 17.15 -2.54
C LEU A 158 4.61 17.51 -3.05
N TRP A 159 4.48 18.42 -4.02
CA TRP A 159 3.17 18.91 -4.44
C TRP A 159 2.27 17.80 -4.96
N ALA A 160 2.79 16.94 -5.83
CA ALA A 160 2.00 15.87 -6.43
C ALA A 160 1.47 14.89 -5.37
N VAL A 161 2.31 14.46 -4.41
CA VAL A 161 1.88 13.55 -3.35
C VAL A 161 0.97 14.25 -2.33
N HIS A 162 1.23 15.50 -1.98
CA HIS A 162 0.36 16.31 -1.12
C HIS A 162 -1.04 16.48 -1.74
N ASP A 163 -1.12 16.82 -3.02
CA ASP A 163 -2.40 16.97 -3.73
C ASP A 163 -3.16 15.65 -3.78
N ALA A 164 -2.47 14.54 -4.05
CA ALA A 164 -3.06 13.20 -4.03
C ALA A 164 -3.63 12.86 -2.64
N VAL A 165 -2.89 13.12 -1.57
CA VAL A 165 -3.38 12.93 -0.19
C VAL A 165 -4.58 13.82 0.10
N THR A 166 -4.55 15.08 -0.33
CA THR A 166 -5.66 16.02 -0.14
C THR A 166 -6.93 15.55 -0.84
N GLN A 167 -6.81 14.99 -2.06
CA GLN A 167 -7.93 14.41 -2.79
C GLN A 167 -8.47 13.13 -2.11
N LEU A 168 -7.60 12.30 -1.55
CA LEU A 168 -8.01 11.13 -0.78
C LEU A 168 -8.78 11.52 0.48
N VAL A 169 -8.30 12.51 1.23
CA VAL A 169 -8.97 13.01 2.44
C VAL A 169 -10.41 13.44 2.15
N GLN A 170 -10.68 14.06 1.01
CA GLN A 170 -12.02 14.49 0.61
C GLN A 170 -13.01 13.33 0.37
N GLN A 171 -12.51 12.10 0.26
CA GLN A 171 -13.34 10.90 0.03
C GLN A 171 -13.83 10.25 1.32
N PHE A 172 -13.38 10.73 2.47
CA PHE A 172 -13.84 10.30 3.79
C PHE A 172 -14.83 11.32 4.36
N LYS A 173 -15.70 10.88 5.26
CA LYS A 173 -16.59 11.77 6.02
C LYS A 173 -15.77 12.67 6.96
N HIS A 174 -14.74 12.09 7.58
CA HIS A 174 -13.90 12.79 8.54
C HIS A 174 -12.50 12.21 8.58
N VAL A 175 -11.49 13.10 8.55
CA VAL A 175 -10.09 12.72 8.76
C VAL A 175 -9.46 13.71 9.74
N THR A 176 -8.86 13.19 10.80
CA THR A 176 -8.04 14.00 11.72
C THR A 176 -6.56 13.68 11.53
N PHE A 177 -5.71 14.63 11.86
CA PHE A 177 -4.26 14.49 11.77
C PHE A 177 -3.65 14.87 13.10
N ASP A 178 -2.97 13.96 13.78
CA ASP A 178 -2.36 14.20 15.06
C ASP A 178 -0.89 13.78 15.08
N HIS A 179 -0.07 14.68 15.62
CA HIS A 179 1.33 14.36 15.83
C HIS A 179 1.47 13.52 17.10
N VAL A 180 2.24 12.45 17.01
CA VAL A 180 2.60 11.60 18.14
C VAL A 180 4.12 11.54 18.28
N PRO A 181 4.66 11.42 19.50
CA PRO A 181 6.06 11.08 19.70
C PRO A 181 6.42 9.75 19.04
N ARG A 182 7.66 9.61 18.56
CA ARG A 182 8.14 8.41 17.85
C ARG A 182 7.90 7.11 18.61
N GLU A 183 7.96 7.16 19.94
CA GLU A 183 7.69 6.01 20.81
C GLU A 183 6.27 5.45 20.69
N PHE A 184 5.33 6.23 20.19
CA PHE A 184 3.95 5.82 19.90
C PHE A 184 3.73 5.45 18.43
N ASN A 185 4.75 5.63 17.54
CA ASN A 185 4.70 5.26 16.13
C ASN A 185 5.56 4.03 15.77
N LYS A 186 5.97 3.25 16.78
CA LYS A 186 6.92 2.13 16.63
C LYS A 186 6.49 1.05 15.62
N LEU A 187 5.20 0.79 15.49
CA LEU A 187 4.72 -0.23 14.57
C LEU A 187 4.89 0.20 13.11
N ALA A 188 4.60 1.47 12.79
CA ALA A 188 4.83 2.00 11.45
C ALA A 188 6.34 2.12 11.15
N ASP A 189 7.16 2.59 12.10
CA ASP A 189 8.64 2.59 12.01
C ASP A 189 9.18 1.16 11.75
N ALA A 190 8.67 0.16 12.46
CA ALA A 190 9.06 -1.22 12.24
C ALA A 190 8.67 -1.73 10.84
N ALA A 191 7.53 -1.32 10.30
CA ALA A 191 7.12 -1.66 8.94
C ALA A 191 8.05 -1.04 7.89
N VAL A 192 8.47 0.23 8.08
CA VAL A 192 9.49 0.90 7.25
C VAL A 192 10.80 0.12 7.24
N ASN A 193 11.30 -0.20 8.44
CA ASN A 193 12.56 -0.91 8.61
C ASN A 193 12.52 -2.30 7.97
N ARG A 194 11.46 -3.09 8.20
CA ARG A 194 11.29 -4.41 7.57
C ARG A 194 11.34 -4.32 6.04
N ALA A 195 10.62 -3.36 5.43
CA ALA A 195 10.59 -3.20 3.98
C ALA A 195 11.96 -2.82 3.41
N THR A 196 12.69 -1.94 4.10
CA THR A 196 14.03 -1.52 3.66
C THR A 196 15.03 -2.67 3.81
N ASP A 197 15.01 -3.39 4.94
CA ASP A 197 15.92 -4.49 5.23
C ASP A 197 15.72 -5.66 4.27
N GLN A 198 14.47 -6.00 3.99
CA GLN A 198 14.13 -7.06 3.03
C GLN A 198 14.68 -6.75 1.65
N GLU A 199 14.53 -5.53 1.17
CA GLU A 199 15.01 -5.13 -0.16
C GLU A 199 16.55 -5.07 -0.23
N LEU A 200 17.19 -4.60 0.84
CA LEU A 200 18.65 -4.51 0.92
C LEU A 200 19.33 -5.83 1.33
N GLY A 201 18.56 -6.91 1.53
CA GLY A 201 19.08 -8.22 1.93
C GLY A 201 19.71 -8.23 3.34
N ILE A 202 19.28 -7.31 4.22
CA ILE A 202 19.79 -7.21 5.58
C ILE A 202 19.04 -8.21 6.46
N LEU A 203 19.75 -9.19 7.00
CA LEU A 203 19.15 -10.19 7.90
C LEU A 203 18.86 -9.60 9.28
N PRO A 204 17.77 -10.03 9.95
CA PRO A 204 17.37 -9.51 11.27
C PRO A 204 18.46 -9.58 12.36
N SER A 205 19.43 -10.47 12.23
CA SER A 205 20.57 -10.63 13.15
C SER A 205 21.65 -9.54 13.04
N GLN A 206 21.53 -8.62 12.08
CA GLN A 206 22.51 -7.55 11.83
C GLN A 206 22.11 -6.21 12.46
N HIS A 207 20.93 -6.11 13.06
CA HIS A 207 20.59 -4.95 13.86
C HIS A 207 21.29 -5.06 15.22
N PRO A 208 22.11 -4.08 15.64
CA PRO A 208 22.56 -4.03 17.01
C PRO A 208 21.33 -3.91 17.91
N ASN A 209 21.15 -4.88 18.80
CA ASN A 209 20.15 -4.76 19.87
C ASN A 209 20.27 -3.38 20.51
N PRO A 210 19.18 -2.61 20.68
CA PRO A 210 19.23 -1.46 21.55
C PRO A 210 19.59 -2.00 22.93
N VAL A 211 20.78 -1.60 23.40
CA VAL A 211 21.34 -1.98 24.70
C VAL A 211 20.28 -1.68 25.75
N SER A 212 19.86 -2.74 26.43
CA SER A 212 19.12 -2.62 27.69
C SER A 212 20.04 -1.97 28.73
N GLU A 213 19.80 -0.72 29.05
CA GLU A 213 20.19 -0.10 30.31
C GLU A 213 18.95 0.55 30.94
#